data_6adc6b7b231c662e103d3bcdfdeef555
#
_entry.id   6adc6b7b231c662e103d3bcdfdeef555
#
_cell.length_a   1.000
_cell.length_b   1.000
_cell.length_c   1.000
_cell.angle_alpha   90.00
_cell.angle_beta   90.00
_cell.angle_gamma   90.00
#
_symmetry.space_group_name_H-M   'P 1'
#
loop_
_entity.id
_entity.type
_entity.pdbx_description
1 polymer ?
#
loop_
_entity_poly.entity_id
_entity_poly.type
_entity_poly.pdbx_seq_one_letter_code
_entity_poly.pdbx_strand_id
1 'polypeptide(L)'
;MIGKSTSQDQQDLFQPLLKEFINLNHELALLGDKIDWKYFEDGFADLYSSTGTPAMPIRLMVGSLMLKRIYNLGDETLCEAWIRDPYMQYFCGMAHFEHKFPCDPSDFVHFRKRIGQSGVEKIFAYSVLLHGKAAKEKVTLSDTTVTENNTTFPTDAKLAKKIIDKCNGIAQKEFVEQRQTYTKVSKQLVRDTHNSSHPKRRNKAKKSGRKLKTIAGRLLRELERKLPEPVLNEYQQEFDLYYRVLTQERSSKDKVYSLHKDFTACIAKGKAHKQYEFGNKIGLVTTYKSLIITSIMAFEGNPHDSKTIEPLLSQMKSNINYTPQEVVYDRGGKGQKQIGTTKISTPDYKPLKRDTEYQKRSKRKKFRRRAAIEPVIGHLKTDFRMAQNYLSGPDSPQINAFLAATGWNLKKIMRQLKSEVQLSLIQIFEIILTYFFPKMTLS
;
A
#
# COMPACT_ATOMS: atom_id res chain seq x y z
N MET A 1 -27.46 -1.80 7.77
CA MET A 1 -28.05 -1.14 6.58
C MET A 1 -26.99 -0.32 5.86
N ILE A 2 -27.07 -0.21 4.54
CA ILE A 2 -26.25 0.74 3.78
C ILE A 2 -26.74 2.16 4.14
N GLY A 3 -25.80 3.05 4.47
CA GLY A 3 -26.11 4.46 4.65
C GLY A 3 -26.43 5.11 3.31
N LYS A 4 -27.51 5.84 3.24
CA LYS A 4 -27.88 6.60 2.03
C LYS A 4 -27.01 7.85 1.96
N SER A 5 -26.41 8.13 0.77
CA SER A 5 -25.85 9.43 0.48
C SER A 5 -26.97 10.45 0.36
N THR A 6 -26.82 11.64 0.95
CA THR A 6 -27.68 12.78 0.69
C THR A 6 -27.57 13.14 -0.80
N SER A 7 -28.69 13.44 -1.45
CA SER A 7 -28.63 13.97 -2.82
C SER A 7 -27.85 15.28 -2.79
N GLN A 8 -26.86 15.43 -3.67
CA GLN A 8 -26.08 16.68 -3.80
C GLN A 8 -26.95 17.86 -4.30
N ASP A 9 -28.18 17.58 -4.69
CA ASP A 9 -29.18 18.57 -5.13
C ASP A 9 -30.24 18.86 -4.05
N GLN A 10 -30.13 18.23 -2.85
CA GLN A 10 -31.08 18.48 -1.78
C GLN A 10 -30.83 19.87 -1.19
N GLN A 11 -31.78 20.77 -1.42
CA GLN A 11 -31.73 22.13 -0.90
C GLN A 11 -32.12 22.16 0.59
N ASP A 12 -31.38 22.92 1.36
CA ASP A 12 -31.72 23.33 2.72
C ASP A 12 -31.91 24.86 2.70
N LEU A 13 -32.94 25.37 3.32
CA LEU A 13 -33.25 26.80 3.35
C LEU A 13 -32.16 27.67 4.00
N PHE A 14 -31.31 27.08 4.85
CA PHE A 14 -30.34 27.80 5.67
C PHE A 14 -28.89 27.45 5.32
N GLN A 15 -28.65 26.50 4.43
CA GLN A 15 -27.30 26.09 4.04
C GLN A 15 -27.13 26.06 2.52
N PRO A 16 -26.18 26.80 1.95
CA PRO A 16 -25.90 26.74 0.52
C PRO A 16 -25.37 25.35 0.13
N LEU A 17 -25.69 24.92 -1.07
CA LEU A 17 -25.09 23.71 -1.62
C LEU A 17 -23.59 23.91 -1.92
N LEU A 18 -22.78 22.91 -1.63
CA LEU A 18 -21.34 22.96 -1.93
C LEU A 18 -21.07 23.35 -3.40
N LYS A 19 -21.84 22.82 -4.35
CA LYS A 19 -21.70 23.12 -5.78
C LYS A 19 -21.94 24.59 -6.14
N GLU A 20 -22.59 25.38 -5.29
CA GLU A 20 -22.91 26.79 -5.56
C GLU A 20 -21.74 27.73 -5.22
N PHE A 21 -20.85 27.35 -4.33
CA PHE A 21 -19.74 28.20 -3.91
C PHE A 21 -18.35 27.63 -4.21
N ILE A 22 -18.21 26.34 -4.55
CA ILE A 22 -16.92 25.79 -4.98
C ILE A 22 -16.71 26.01 -6.49
N ASN A 23 -15.46 25.99 -6.90
CA ASN A 23 -15.12 25.98 -8.32
C ASN A 23 -15.26 24.55 -8.90
N LEU A 24 -16.31 24.30 -9.67
CA LEU A 24 -16.55 22.99 -10.28
C LEU A 24 -15.49 22.59 -11.31
N ASN A 25 -14.69 23.55 -11.82
CA ASN A 25 -13.53 23.24 -12.67
C ASN A 25 -12.28 22.86 -11.88
N HIS A 26 -12.36 22.79 -10.56
CA HIS A 26 -11.26 22.27 -9.73
C HIS A 26 -11.04 20.77 -9.99
N GLU A 27 -9.79 20.35 -10.12
CA GLU A 27 -9.41 18.99 -10.50
C GLU A 27 -10.03 17.89 -9.62
N LEU A 28 -10.30 18.16 -8.35
CA LEU A 28 -10.92 17.21 -7.43
C LEU A 28 -12.44 17.15 -7.63
N ALA A 29 -13.10 18.27 -7.92
CA ALA A 29 -14.52 18.28 -8.25
C ALA A 29 -14.77 17.51 -9.54
N LEU A 30 -14.01 17.81 -10.60
CA LEU A 30 -14.07 17.09 -11.87
C LEU A 30 -13.79 15.59 -11.73
N LEU A 31 -12.85 15.20 -10.87
CA LEU A 31 -12.61 13.79 -10.57
C LEU A 31 -13.81 13.16 -9.86
N GLY A 32 -14.42 13.87 -8.91
CA GLY A 32 -15.62 13.41 -8.19
C GLY A 32 -16.80 13.14 -9.11
N ASP A 33 -17.00 14.02 -10.11
CA ASP A 33 -18.08 13.88 -11.11
C ASP A 33 -17.77 12.81 -12.17
N LYS A 34 -16.49 12.54 -12.44
CA LYS A 34 -16.04 11.50 -13.38
C LYS A 34 -16.20 10.08 -12.84
N ILE A 35 -16.16 9.92 -11.52
CA ILE A 35 -16.28 8.60 -10.87
C ILE A 35 -17.75 8.16 -10.84
N ASP A 36 -18.03 6.99 -11.40
CA ASP A 36 -19.30 6.31 -11.19
C ASP A 36 -19.35 5.70 -9.77
N TRP A 37 -19.91 6.45 -8.84
CA TRP A 37 -20.02 6.04 -7.44
C TRP A 37 -20.96 4.86 -7.25
N LYS A 38 -21.95 4.71 -8.12
CA LYS A 38 -22.91 3.59 -8.10
C LYS A 38 -22.19 2.26 -8.29
N TYR A 39 -21.10 2.22 -9.08
CA TYR A 39 -20.26 1.04 -9.22
C TYR A 39 -19.76 0.50 -7.87
N PHE A 40 -19.41 1.38 -6.94
CA PHE A 40 -18.96 0.99 -5.61
C PHE A 40 -20.14 0.67 -4.68
N GLU A 41 -21.22 1.43 -4.76
CA GLU A 41 -22.43 1.20 -3.99
C GLU A 41 -23.02 -0.18 -4.28
N ASP A 42 -23.22 -0.51 -5.55
CA ASP A 42 -23.67 -1.83 -6.01
C ASP A 42 -22.64 -2.92 -5.68
N GLY A 43 -21.36 -2.60 -5.85
CA GLY A 43 -20.28 -3.55 -5.66
C GLY A 43 -19.98 -3.93 -4.22
N PHE A 44 -20.46 -3.16 -3.24
CA PHE A 44 -20.28 -3.41 -1.80
C PHE A 44 -21.60 -3.63 -1.07
N ALA A 45 -22.74 -3.60 -1.77
CA ALA A 45 -24.07 -3.75 -1.18
C ALA A 45 -24.20 -5.03 -0.33
N ASP A 46 -23.73 -6.16 -0.85
CA ASP A 46 -23.82 -7.48 -0.20
C ASP A 46 -23.03 -7.58 1.12
N LEU A 47 -22.13 -6.63 1.37
CA LEU A 47 -21.33 -6.60 2.60
C LEU A 47 -22.08 -5.93 3.77
N TYR A 48 -23.30 -5.47 3.54
CA TYR A 48 -24.12 -4.78 4.52
C TYR A 48 -25.42 -5.53 4.80
N SER A 49 -25.79 -5.60 6.08
CA SER A 49 -27.07 -6.17 6.50
C SER A 49 -28.24 -5.31 6.03
N SER A 50 -29.39 -5.93 5.81
CA SER A 50 -30.66 -5.24 5.55
C SER A 50 -31.26 -4.58 6.79
N THR A 51 -30.79 -4.95 7.99
CA THR A 51 -31.30 -4.50 9.29
C THR A 51 -30.19 -3.88 10.13
N GLY A 52 -30.53 -3.08 11.13
CA GLY A 52 -29.62 -2.45 12.08
C GLY A 52 -29.38 -0.96 11.82
N THR A 53 -28.42 -0.36 12.53
CA THR A 53 -28.04 1.06 12.35
C THR A 53 -27.45 1.30 10.97
N PRO A 54 -27.87 2.36 10.24
CA PRO A 54 -27.29 2.72 8.96
C PRO A 54 -25.77 2.97 9.08
N ALA A 55 -25.01 2.35 8.22
CA ALA A 55 -23.57 2.59 8.12
C ALA A 55 -23.29 3.93 7.40
N MET A 56 -22.04 4.38 7.44
CA MET A 56 -21.61 5.53 6.64
C MET A 56 -21.80 5.25 5.14
N PRO A 57 -22.18 6.27 4.34
CA PRO A 57 -22.33 6.13 2.89
C PRO A 57 -21.05 5.56 2.24
N ILE A 58 -21.22 4.66 1.28
CA ILE A 58 -20.09 3.99 0.60
C ILE A 58 -19.23 5.03 -0.13
N ARG A 59 -19.84 6.03 -0.77
CA ARG A 59 -19.14 7.14 -1.42
C ARG A 59 -18.22 7.88 -0.44
N LEU A 60 -18.69 8.18 0.78
CA LEU A 60 -17.86 8.82 1.80
C LEU A 60 -16.64 7.95 2.15
N MET A 61 -16.87 6.66 2.40
CA MET A 61 -15.81 5.75 2.85
C MET A 61 -14.77 5.46 1.74
N VAL A 62 -15.22 5.15 0.53
CA VAL A 62 -14.35 4.91 -0.64
C VAL A 62 -13.64 6.19 -1.05
N GLY A 63 -14.35 7.31 -1.13
CA GLY A 63 -13.78 8.62 -1.43
C GLY A 63 -12.69 9.00 -0.44
N SER A 64 -12.94 8.80 0.84
CA SER A 64 -11.94 9.04 1.90
C SER A 64 -10.69 8.16 1.74
N LEU A 65 -10.82 6.87 1.39
CA LEU A 65 -9.67 6.02 1.10
C LEU A 65 -8.85 6.51 -0.11
N MET A 66 -9.53 7.03 -1.14
CA MET A 66 -8.88 7.63 -2.32
C MET A 66 -8.16 8.93 -1.94
N LEU A 67 -8.83 9.86 -1.26
CA LEU A 67 -8.26 11.15 -0.80
C LEU A 67 -7.04 10.94 0.07
N LYS A 68 -7.11 10.00 1.01
CA LYS A 68 -6.00 9.63 1.88
C LYS A 68 -4.71 9.34 1.08
N ARG A 69 -4.84 8.71 -0.07
CA ARG A 69 -3.68 8.37 -0.92
C ARG A 69 -3.29 9.49 -1.87
N ILE A 70 -4.25 10.20 -2.44
CA ILE A 70 -3.99 11.35 -3.32
C ILE A 70 -3.19 12.43 -2.58
N TYR A 71 -3.53 12.68 -1.30
CA TYR A 71 -2.94 13.74 -0.48
C TYR A 71 -1.93 13.25 0.58
N ASN A 72 -1.56 11.97 0.56
CA ASN A 72 -0.56 11.37 1.48
C ASN A 72 -0.95 11.50 2.97
N LEU A 73 -2.22 11.35 3.31
CA LEU A 73 -2.76 11.57 4.66
C LEU A 73 -2.87 10.26 5.46
N GLY A 74 -2.85 10.36 6.79
CA GLY A 74 -3.25 9.32 7.73
C GLY A 74 -4.77 9.26 7.89
N ASP A 75 -5.29 8.34 8.72
CA ASP A 75 -6.74 8.28 8.98
C ASP A 75 -7.19 9.52 9.78
N GLU A 76 -6.47 9.90 10.82
CA GLU A 76 -6.73 11.10 11.65
C GLU A 76 -6.54 12.41 10.86
N THR A 77 -5.38 12.56 10.20
CA THR A 77 -5.07 13.76 9.44
C THR A 77 -5.97 13.96 8.21
N LEU A 78 -6.57 12.88 7.69
CA LEU A 78 -7.60 12.99 6.66
C LEU A 78 -8.85 13.66 7.22
N CYS A 79 -9.34 13.22 8.38
CA CYS A 79 -10.52 13.83 9.01
C CYS A 79 -10.32 15.33 9.27
N GLU A 80 -9.13 15.71 9.77
CA GLU A 80 -8.77 17.12 9.99
C GLU A 80 -8.71 17.93 8.68
N ALA A 81 -8.13 17.39 7.62
CA ALA A 81 -8.06 18.05 6.33
C ALA A 81 -9.44 18.20 5.69
N TRP A 82 -10.25 17.14 5.74
CA TRP A 82 -11.58 17.09 5.14
C TRP A 82 -12.53 18.13 5.73
N ILE A 83 -12.50 18.39 7.05
CA ILE A 83 -13.32 19.42 7.71
C ILE A 83 -13.03 20.82 7.15
N ARG A 84 -11.80 21.07 6.69
CA ARG A 84 -11.34 22.40 6.22
C ARG A 84 -11.47 22.57 4.71
N ASP A 85 -11.70 21.49 3.97
CA ASP A 85 -11.64 21.48 2.50
C ASP A 85 -13.00 21.12 1.88
N PRO A 86 -13.74 22.10 1.33
CA PRO A 86 -15.03 21.86 0.72
C PRO A 86 -14.95 20.97 -0.53
N TYR A 87 -13.80 20.95 -1.23
CA TYR A 87 -13.61 20.06 -2.38
C TYR A 87 -13.49 18.60 -1.96
N MET A 88 -12.85 18.31 -0.82
CA MET A 88 -12.82 16.96 -0.26
C MET A 88 -14.21 16.50 0.16
N GLN A 89 -15.02 17.40 0.74
CA GLN A 89 -16.40 17.11 1.12
C GLN A 89 -17.27 16.84 -0.10
N TYR A 90 -17.18 17.69 -1.14
CA TYR A 90 -17.88 17.50 -2.40
C TYR A 90 -17.51 16.15 -3.06
N PHE A 91 -16.23 15.83 -3.12
CA PHE A 91 -15.74 14.55 -3.64
C PHE A 91 -16.36 13.36 -2.91
N CYS A 92 -16.46 13.46 -1.59
CA CYS A 92 -17.08 12.45 -0.73
C CYS A 92 -18.62 12.42 -0.78
N GLY A 93 -19.25 13.32 -1.54
CA GLY A 93 -20.70 13.30 -1.77
C GLY A 93 -21.51 14.10 -0.77
N MET A 94 -20.90 15.05 -0.05
CA MET A 94 -21.66 15.97 0.80
C MET A 94 -22.42 16.98 -0.05
N ALA A 95 -23.66 17.27 0.33
CA ALA A 95 -24.47 18.31 -0.28
C ALA A 95 -24.10 19.70 0.28
N HIS A 96 -23.95 19.78 1.58
CA HIS A 96 -23.65 21.00 2.34
C HIS A 96 -22.28 20.90 3.00
N PHE A 97 -21.75 22.04 3.42
CA PHE A 97 -20.47 22.09 4.12
C PHE A 97 -20.64 21.61 5.57
N GLU A 98 -19.87 20.60 5.94
CA GLU A 98 -19.90 19.96 7.25
C GLU A 98 -18.72 20.45 8.12
N HIS A 99 -19.01 20.90 9.34
CA HIS A 99 -17.99 21.36 10.27
C HIS A 99 -17.37 20.25 11.12
N LYS A 100 -17.88 19.02 10.97
CA LYS A 100 -17.41 17.84 11.69
C LYS A 100 -17.34 16.64 10.73
N PHE A 101 -16.30 15.82 10.87
CA PHE A 101 -16.23 14.58 10.11
C PHE A 101 -17.32 13.61 10.60
N PRO A 102 -18.08 12.96 9.70
CA PRO A 102 -19.29 12.18 10.08
C PRO A 102 -19.01 10.92 10.89
N CYS A 103 -17.77 10.43 10.94
CA CYS A 103 -17.41 9.21 11.66
C CYS A 103 -16.06 9.31 12.35
N ASP A 104 -15.71 8.30 13.15
CA ASP A 104 -14.41 8.21 13.82
C ASP A 104 -13.31 7.69 12.86
N PRO A 105 -12.04 8.12 12.97
CA PRO A 105 -10.94 7.58 12.18
C PRO A 105 -10.81 6.05 12.24
N SER A 106 -11.24 5.41 13.33
CA SER A 106 -11.26 3.94 13.46
C SER A 106 -12.24 3.26 12.50
N ASP A 107 -13.27 3.96 12.04
CA ASP A 107 -14.26 3.41 11.10
C ASP A 107 -13.61 3.09 9.75
N PHE A 108 -12.53 3.79 9.37
CA PHE A 108 -11.74 3.41 8.20
C PHE A 108 -11.06 2.05 8.36
N VAL A 109 -10.68 1.67 9.58
CA VAL A 109 -10.11 0.34 9.85
C VAL A 109 -11.20 -0.72 9.72
N HIS A 110 -12.38 -0.46 10.27
CA HIS A 110 -13.54 -1.35 10.17
C HIS A 110 -14.00 -1.49 8.72
N PHE A 111 -14.08 -0.39 7.98
CA PHE A 111 -14.43 -0.41 6.57
C PHE A 111 -13.43 -1.21 5.72
N ARG A 112 -12.11 -0.96 5.88
CA ARG A 112 -11.08 -1.74 5.18
C ARG A 112 -11.16 -3.24 5.49
N LYS A 113 -11.45 -3.62 6.74
CA LYS A 113 -11.66 -5.03 7.11
C LYS A 113 -12.92 -5.61 6.45
N ARG A 114 -14.00 -4.84 6.38
CA ARG A 114 -15.28 -5.26 5.78
C ARG A 114 -15.14 -5.53 4.28
N ILE A 115 -14.56 -4.59 3.53
CA ILE A 115 -14.38 -4.77 2.08
C ILE A 115 -13.24 -5.75 1.75
N GLY A 116 -12.32 -5.98 2.69
CA GLY A 116 -11.18 -6.89 2.55
C GLY A 116 -10.23 -6.52 1.40
N GLN A 117 -9.33 -7.44 1.09
CA GLN A 117 -8.38 -7.27 -0.02
C GLN A 117 -9.10 -7.15 -1.36
N SER A 118 -10.12 -7.96 -1.61
CA SER A 118 -10.89 -7.98 -2.87
C SER A 118 -11.62 -6.67 -3.13
N GLY A 119 -12.20 -6.05 -2.09
CA GLY A 119 -12.85 -4.76 -2.23
C GLY A 119 -11.86 -3.63 -2.52
N VAL A 120 -10.68 -3.65 -1.91
CA VAL A 120 -9.62 -2.67 -2.22
C VAL A 120 -9.05 -2.91 -3.63
N GLU A 121 -8.94 -4.17 -4.08
CA GLU A 121 -8.57 -4.49 -5.46
C GLU A 121 -9.59 -3.94 -6.47
N LYS A 122 -10.90 -4.03 -6.16
CA LYS A 122 -11.96 -3.43 -6.98
C LYS A 122 -11.78 -1.91 -7.12
N ILE A 123 -11.42 -1.20 -6.03
CA ILE A 123 -11.10 0.24 -6.06
C ILE A 123 -9.89 0.51 -6.95
N PHE A 124 -8.83 -0.30 -6.84
CA PHE A 124 -7.65 -0.18 -7.67
C PHE A 124 -7.98 -0.44 -9.15
N ALA A 125 -8.65 -1.55 -9.47
CA ALA A 125 -9.05 -1.89 -10.83
C ALA A 125 -9.89 -0.78 -11.49
N TYR A 126 -10.82 -0.20 -10.74
CA TYR A 126 -11.61 0.94 -11.20
C TYR A 126 -10.73 2.15 -11.54
N SER A 127 -9.72 2.46 -10.72
CA SER A 127 -8.77 3.55 -11.00
C SER A 127 -7.99 3.34 -12.31
N VAL A 128 -7.77 2.08 -12.72
CA VAL A 128 -7.17 1.75 -14.01
C VAL A 128 -8.18 1.92 -15.15
N LEU A 129 -9.42 1.44 -14.97
CA LEU A 129 -10.48 1.53 -15.96
C LEU A 129 -10.81 2.98 -16.34
N LEU A 130 -10.72 3.93 -15.42
CA LEU A 130 -10.92 5.36 -15.68
C LEU A 130 -9.97 5.93 -16.74
N HIS A 131 -8.82 5.31 -16.98
CA HIS A 131 -7.88 5.71 -18.04
C HIS A 131 -8.26 5.18 -19.43
N GLY A 132 -9.25 4.29 -19.54
CA GLY A 132 -9.75 3.76 -20.81
C GLY A 132 -8.65 3.14 -21.68
N LYS A 133 -8.55 3.57 -22.93
CA LYS A 133 -7.57 3.05 -23.90
C LYS A 133 -6.11 3.29 -23.49
N ALA A 134 -5.81 4.33 -22.71
CA ALA A 134 -4.46 4.64 -22.26
C ALA A 134 -3.90 3.59 -21.29
N ALA A 135 -4.75 2.80 -20.61
CA ALA A 135 -4.34 1.69 -19.78
C ALA A 135 -3.99 0.40 -20.57
N LYS A 136 -4.35 0.34 -21.87
CA LYS A 136 -4.21 -0.84 -22.73
C LYS A 136 -3.09 -0.70 -23.76
N GLU A 137 -1.89 -0.33 -23.31
CA GLU A 137 -0.73 -0.22 -24.18
C GLU A 137 -0.14 -1.61 -24.51
N LYS A 138 0.31 -1.80 -25.77
CA LYS A 138 0.91 -3.06 -26.25
C LYS A 138 2.17 -3.46 -25.51
N VAL A 139 2.95 -2.47 -25.06
CA VAL A 139 4.18 -2.65 -24.32
C VAL A 139 4.00 -2.11 -22.92
N THR A 140 4.47 -2.84 -21.92
CA THR A 140 4.43 -2.46 -20.50
C THR A 140 5.82 -2.55 -19.88
N LEU A 141 5.99 -1.89 -18.75
CA LEU A 141 7.21 -1.94 -17.93
C LEU A 141 6.88 -2.67 -16.63
N SER A 142 7.80 -3.49 -16.15
CA SER A 142 7.66 -4.15 -14.85
C SER A 142 8.93 -4.01 -14.03
N ASP A 143 8.75 -3.92 -12.71
CA ASP A 143 9.86 -3.90 -11.74
C ASP A 143 9.37 -4.36 -10.37
N THR A 144 10.30 -4.62 -9.45
CA THR A 144 10.00 -4.98 -8.08
C THR A 144 10.62 -3.98 -7.10
N THR A 145 9.95 -3.80 -5.97
CA THR A 145 10.45 -3.00 -4.86
C THR A 145 10.13 -3.70 -3.54
N VAL A 146 10.49 -3.08 -2.42
CA VAL A 146 10.12 -3.54 -1.08
C VAL A 146 9.33 -2.45 -0.38
N THR A 147 8.19 -2.84 0.21
CA THR A 147 7.49 -2.04 1.20
C THR A 147 7.88 -2.55 2.58
N GLU A 148 8.49 -1.70 3.39
CA GLU A 148 8.86 -2.08 4.74
C GLU A 148 7.63 -2.16 5.63
N ASN A 149 7.59 -3.12 6.53
CA ASN A 149 6.59 -3.18 7.56
C ASN A 149 6.95 -2.22 8.71
N ASN A 150 5.95 -1.63 9.36
CA ASN A 150 6.17 -0.81 10.56
C ASN A 150 6.66 -1.68 11.72
N THR A 151 7.93 -2.03 11.67
CA THR A 151 8.60 -2.86 12.66
C THR A 151 9.92 -2.23 13.08
N THR A 152 10.28 -2.37 14.35
CA THR A 152 11.64 -2.00 14.79
C THR A 152 12.64 -2.97 14.17
N PHE A 153 13.87 -2.51 13.87
CA PHE A 153 14.92 -3.39 13.35
C PHE A 153 15.03 -4.66 14.20
N PRO A 154 14.75 -5.84 13.63
CA PRO A 154 14.64 -7.08 14.39
C PRO A 154 16.02 -7.61 14.80
N THR A 155 16.16 -7.90 16.06
CA THR A 155 17.25 -8.72 16.60
C THR A 155 16.64 -9.76 17.51
N ASP A 156 17.27 -10.94 17.62
CA ASP A 156 16.77 -12.00 18.49
C ASP A 156 16.56 -11.51 19.94
N ALA A 157 17.44 -10.63 20.43
CA ALA A 157 17.32 -10.02 21.73
C ALA A 157 16.06 -9.13 21.90
N LYS A 158 15.75 -8.32 20.88
CA LYS A 158 14.54 -7.48 20.88
C LYS A 158 13.27 -8.33 20.78
N LEU A 159 13.29 -9.39 19.96
CA LEU A 159 12.16 -10.30 19.83
C LEU A 159 11.93 -11.06 21.15
N ALA A 160 12.98 -11.61 21.78
CA ALA A 160 12.87 -12.25 23.07
C ALA A 160 12.34 -11.30 24.16
N LYS A 161 12.77 -10.02 24.15
CA LYS A 161 12.23 -8.99 25.04
C LYS A 161 10.75 -8.73 24.81
N LYS A 162 10.32 -8.65 23.55
CA LYS A 162 8.89 -8.48 23.20
C LYS A 162 8.07 -9.69 23.68
N ILE A 163 8.60 -10.91 23.58
CA ILE A 163 7.94 -12.11 24.13
C ILE A 163 7.77 -11.98 25.65
N ILE A 164 8.81 -11.55 26.37
CA ILE A 164 8.72 -11.30 27.82
C ILE A 164 7.61 -10.30 28.14
N ASP A 165 7.54 -9.19 27.40
CA ASP A 165 6.50 -8.17 27.60
C ASP A 165 5.10 -8.70 27.30
N LYS A 166 4.95 -9.50 26.24
CA LYS A 166 3.69 -10.14 25.88
C LYS A 166 3.25 -11.16 26.91
N CYS A 167 4.15 -12.03 27.39
CA CYS A 167 3.85 -12.98 28.47
C CYS A 167 3.39 -12.26 29.74
N ASN A 168 4.05 -11.16 30.13
CA ASN A 168 3.61 -10.36 31.26
C ASN A 168 2.23 -9.73 31.04
N GLY A 169 1.94 -9.24 29.83
CA GLY A 169 0.63 -8.71 29.47
C GLY A 169 -0.49 -9.76 29.52
N ILE A 170 -0.22 -10.97 29.03
CA ILE A 170 -1.16 -12.11 29.13
C ILE A 170 -1.40 -12.46 30.59
N ALA A 171 -0.34 -12.58 31.39
CA ALA A 171 -0.47 -12.87 32.82
C ALA A 171 -1.34 -11.85 33.56
N GLN A 172 -1.15 -10.57 33.25
CA GLN A 172 -1.95 -9.49 33.84
C GLN A 172 -3.42 -9.56 33.40
N LYS A 173 -3.67 -9.81 32.10
CA LYS A 173 -5.04 -9.87 31.52
C LYS A 173 -5.82 -11.07 32.10
N GLU A 174 -5.16 -12.20 32.22
CA GLU A 174 -5.77 -13.46 32.69
C GLU A 174 -5.59 -13.68 34.22
N PHE A 175 -5.20 -12.64 34.95
CA PHE A 175 -5.02 -12.67 36.42
C PHE A 175 -4.10 -13.80 36.92
N VAL A 176 -3.07 -14.17 36.13
CA VAL A 176 -2.07 -15.17 36.51
C VAL A 176 -0.99 -14.52 37.33
N GLU A 177 -0.85 -14.97 38.60
CA GLU A 177 0.25 -14.55 39.48
C GLU A 177 1.58 -15.11 38.94
N GLN A 178 2.53 -14.24 38.58
CA GLN A 178 3.85 -14.59 38.13
C GLN A 178 4.86 -14.55 39.31
N ARG A 179 5.72 -15.54 39.38
CA ARG A 179 6.82 -15.53 40.34
C ARG A 179 7.76 -14.34 40.16
N GLN A 180 8.02 -13.96 38.90
CA GLN A 180 8.89 -12.83 38.57
C GLN A 180 8.61 -12.33 37.13
N THR A 181 8.41 -11.03 36.93
CA THR A 181 8.13 -10.42 35.65
C THR A 181 9.38 -10.13 34.80
N TYR A 182 10.55 -10.09 35.39
CA TYR A 182 11.83 -9.76 34.75
C TYR A 182 11.88 -8.42 33.99
N THR A 183 10.97 -7.50 34.26
CA THR A 183 10.81 -6.25 33.48
C THR A 183 12.09 -5.40 33.51
N LYS A 184 12.69 -5.16 34.70
CA LYS A 184 13.93 -4.37 34.84
C LYS A 184 15.13 -5.12 34.25
N VAL A 185 15.27 -6.41 34.59
CA VAL A 185 16.37 -7.25 34.14
C VAL A 185 16.41 -7.38 32.62
N SER A 186 15.26 -7.62 31.98
CA SER A 186 15.20 -7.75 30.53
C SER A 186 15.58 -6.44 29.79
N LYS A 187 15.20 -5.28 30.31
CA LYS A 187 15.64 -3.98 29.77
C LYS A 187 17.17 -3.83 29.82
N GLN A 188 17.79 -4.20 30.93
CA GLN A 188 19.25 -4.15 31.09
C GLN A 188 19.94 -5.14 30.14
N LEU A 189 19.43 -6.36 30.01
CA LEU A 189 19.98 -7.36 29.10
C LEU A 189 19.94 -6.93 27.64
N VAL A 190 18.86 -6.23 27.19
CA VAL A 190 18.79 -5.66 25.84
C VAL A 190 19.87 -4.59 25.64
N ARG A 191 20.09 -3.70 26.61
CA ARG A 191 21.17 -2.71 26.55
C ARG A 191 22.54 -3.36 26.41
N ASP A 192 22.78 -4.46 27.12
CA ASP A 192 24.03 -5.23 27.05
C ASP A 192 24.27 -5.89 25.70
N THR A 193 23.22 -6.07 24.86
CA THR A 193 23.36 -6.58 23.49
C THR A 193 23.77 -5.52 22.45
N HIS A 194 23.78 -4.23 22.81
CA HIS A 194 24.23 -3.17 21.92
C HIS A 194 25.74 -3.27 21.63
N ASN A 195 26.13 -2.91 20.41
CA ASN A 195 27.51 -2.96 19.91
C ASN A 195 28.14 -4.36 20.04
N SER A 196 27.36 -5.40 19.74
CA SER A 196 27.79 -6.81 19.80
C SER A 196 28.93 -7.14 18.81
N SER A 197 29.18 -6.29 17.79
CA SER A 197 30.32 -6.41 16.85
C SER A 197 31.66 -6.04 17.49
N HIS A 198 31.67 -5.21 18.56
CA HIS A 198 32.90 -4.79 19.22
C HIS A 198 33.52 -5.96 20.01
N PRO A 199 34.79 -6.29 19.83
CA PRO A 199 35.43 -7.48 20.43
C PRO A 199 35.22 -7.58 21.96
N LYS A 200 35.44 -6.47 22.70
CA LYS A 200 35.29 -6.43 24.18
C LYS A 200 33.85 -6.66 24.65
N ARG A 201 32.83 -6.39 23.81
CA ARG A 201 31.41 -6.51 24.19
C ARG A 201 30.77 -7.79 23.69
N ARG A 202 31.35 -8.46 22.68
CA ARG A 202 30.79 -9.63 22.00
C ARG A 202 30.35 -10.75 22.96
N ASN A 203 31.21 -11.11 23.90
CA ASN A 203 30.91 -12.19 24.84
C ASN A 203 29.77 -11.82 25.82
N LYS A 204 29.76 -10.56 26.31
CA LYS A 204 28.69 -10.06 27.18
C LYS A 204 27.38 -10.03 26.42
N ALA A 205 27.35 -9.50 25.20
CA ALA A 205 26.17 -9.47 24.37
C ALA A 205 25.60 -10.85 24.05
N LYS A 206 26.48 -11.83 23.73
CA LYS A 206 26.08 -13.23 23.49
C LYS A 206 25.46 -13.87 24.76
N LYS A 207 26.07 -13.66 25.94
CA LYS A 207 25.55 -14.15 27.23
C LYS A 207 24.19 -13.53 27.57
N SER A 208 24.06 -12.21 27.39
CA SER A 208 22.80 -11.47 27.63
C SER A 208 21.68 -11.89 26.67
N GLY A 209 22.00 -12.12 25.40
CA GLY A 209 21.01 -12.61 24.41
C GLY A 209 20.51 -14.02 24.77
N ARG A 210 21.38 -14.93 25.16
CA ARG A 210 20.98 -16.27 25.65
C ARG A 210 20.09 -16.17 26.89
N LYS A 211 20.46 -15.32 27.87
CA LYS A 211 19.67 -15.11 29.08
C LYS A 211 18.28 -14.57 28.80
N LEU A 212 18.13 -13.66 27.82
CA LEU A 212 16.82 -13.18 27.35
C LEU A 212 15.96 -14.32 26.80
N LYS A 213 16.51 -15.18 25.93
CA LYS A 213 15.79 -16.34 25.39
C LYS A 213 15.37 -17.30 26.51
N THR A 214 16.25 -17.55 27.49
CA THR A 214 15.94 -18.40 28.65
C THR A 214 14.81 -17.83 29.50
N ILE A 215 14.82 -16.51 29.78
CA ILE A 215 13.77 -15.85 30.56
C ILE A 215 12.43 -15.92 29.80
N ALA A 216 12.42 -15.60 28.51
CA ALA A 216 11.22 -15.65 27.69
C ALA A 216 10.61 -17.06 27.68
N GLY A 217 11.41 -18.09 27.43
CA GLY A 217 10.94 -19.47 27.47
C GLY A 217 10.48 -19.95 28.89
N ARG A 218 11.03 -19.36 29.94
CA ARG A 218 10.58 -19.66 31.34
C ARG A 218 9.17 -19.07 31.56
N LEU A 219 8.96 -17.81 31.21
CA LEU A 219 7.65 -17.16 31.35
C LEU A 219 6.57 -17.81 30.49
N LEU A 220 6.93 -18.25 29.30
CA LEU A 220 6.02 -18.94 28.39
C LEU A 220 5.55 -20.28 29.03
N ARG A 221 6.48 -21.12 29.47
CA ARG A 221 6.16 -22.36 30.17
C ARG A 221 5.45 -22.16 31.52
N GLU A 222 5.63 -21.01 32.17
CA GLU A 222 4.88 -20.67 33.39
C GLU A 222 3.41 -20.39 33.05
N LEU A 223 3.14 -19.65 31.97
CA LEU A 223 1.78 -19.41 31.51
C LEU A 223 1.09 -20.70 31.06
N GLU A 224 1.74 -21.55 30.25
CA GLU A 224 1.19 -22.84 29.81
C GLU A 224 0.73 -23.73 30.98
N ARG A 225 1.44 -23.69 32.12
CA ARG A 225 1.06 -24.47 33.30
C ARG A 225 -0.03 -23.84 34.15
N LYS A 226 -0.16 -22.53 34.12
CA LYS A 226 -1.07 -21.78 35.00
C LYS A 226 -2.38 -21.37 34.34
N LEU A 227 -2.41 -21.24 33.00
CA LEU A 227 -3.62 -20.92 32.29
C LEU A 227 -4.57 -22.12 32.25
N PRO A 228 -5.90 -21.90 32.45
CA PRO A 228 -6.91 -22.92 32.20
C PRO A 228 -6.90 -23.34 30.70
N GLU A 229 -7.18 -24.64 30.45
CA GLU A 229 -7.14 -25.19 29.08
C GLU A 229 -7.94 -24.41 28.03
N PRO A 230 -9.18 -23.91 28.28
CA PRO A 230 -9.90 -23.10 27.30
C PRO A 230 -9.17 -21.80 26.93
N VAL A 231 -8.58 -21.12 27.93
CA VAL A 231 -7.83 -19.87 27.74
C VAL A 231 -6.50 -20.16 27.06
N LEU A 232 -5.84 -21.24 27.40
CA LEU A 232 -4.58 -21.67 26.76
C LEU A 232 -4.79 -21.89 25.25
N ASN A 233 -5.90 -22.51 24.86
CA ASN A 233 -6.24 -22.75 23.45
C ASN A 233 -6.40 -21.44 22.66
N GLU A 234 -6.89 -20.35 23.28
CA GLU A 234 -6.98 -19.03 22.63
C GLU A 234 -5.60 -18.44 22.31
N TYR A 235 -4.59 -18.71 23.15
CA TYR A 235 -3.23 -18.21 22.96
C TYR A 235 -2.29 -19.18 22.22
N GLN A 236 -2.77 -20.38 21.84
CA GLN A 236 -1.90 -21.43 21.27
C GLN A 236 -1.10 -20.95 20.05
N GLN A 237 -1.76 -20.25 19.11
CA GLN A 237 -1.08 -19.72 17.92
C GLN A 237 0.01 -18.70 18.25
N GLU A 238 -0.22 -17.85 19.27
CA GLU A 238 0.79 -16.90 19.72
C GLU A 238 1.96 -17.62 20.39
N PHE A 239 1.70 -18.65 21.19
CA PHE A 239 2.74 -19.41 21.88
C PHE A 239 3.59 -20.21 20.89
N ASP A 240 2.99 -20.81 19.87
CA ASP A 240 3.71 -21.49 18.79
C ASP A 240 4.65 -20.51 18.04
N LEU A 241 4.17 -19.30 17.78
CA LEU A 241 4.99 -18.24 17.18
C LEU A 241 6.15 -17.86 18.10
N TYR A 242 5.93 -17.76 19.42
CA TYR A 242 6.98 -17.43 20.38
C TYR A 242 8.02 -18.53 20.46
N TYR A 243 7.63 -19.80 20.46
CA TYR A 243 8.56 -20.93 20.42
C TYR A 243 9.40 -20.92 19.13
N ARG A 244 8.78 -20.67 17.96
CA ARG A 244 9.52 -20.50 16.69
C ARG A 244 10.60 -19.42 16.81
N VAL A 245 10.28 -18.26 17.41
CA VAL A 245 11.26 -17.17 17.61
C VAL A 245 12.37 -17.56 18.60
N LEU A 246 12.06 -18.28 19.68
CA LEU A 246 13.04 -18.66 20.69
C LEU A 246 14.00 -19.75 20.20
N THR A 247 13.54 -20.64 19.32
CA THR A 247 14.33 -21.73 18.73
C THR A 247 15.07 -21.36 17.46
N GLN A 248 14.65 -20.28 16.78
CA GLN A 248 15.28 -19.89 15.52
C GLN A 248 16.76 -19.57 15.66
N GLU A 249 17.52 -20.00 14.64
CA GLU A 249 18.95 -19.75 14.48
C GLU A 249 19.24 -18.76 13.34
N ARG A 250 20.50 -18.34 13.21
CA ARG A 250 20.91 -17.44 12.13
C ARG A 250 20.68 -18.06 10.74
N SER A 251 20.82 -19.35 10.61
CA SER A 251 20.69 -20.14 9.37
C SER A 251 19.28 -20.61 9.07
N SER A 252 18.32 -20.45 9.99
CA SER A 252 16.93 -20.90 9.77
C SER A 252 16.32 -20.23 8.54
N LYS A 253 15.65 -21.01 7.68
CA LYS A 253 15.03 -20.53 6.45
C LYS A 253 13.79 -19.67 6.71
N ASP A 254 12.95 -20.10 7.65
CA ASP A 254 11.66 -19.47 7.97
C ASP A 254 11.72 -18.62 9.24
N LYS A 255 12.60 -17.62 9.23
CA LYS A 255 12.79 -16.72 10.37
C LYS A 255 11.62 -15.77 10.55
N VAL A 256 11.20 -15.63 11.79
CA VAL A 256 10.26 -14.60 12.21
C VAL A 256 11.01 -13.32 12.54
N TYR A 257 10.64 -12.22 11.89
CA TYR A 257 11.26 -10.90 12.12
C TYR A 257 10.35 -9.94 12.90
N SER A 258 9.08 -10.28 13.08
CA SER A 258 8.13 -9.49 13.86
C SER A 258 7.07 -10.38 14.47
N LEU A 259 6.70 -10.14 15.74
CA LEU A 259 5.65 -10.89 16.43
C LEU A 259 4.24 -10.46 16.03
N HIS A 260 4.07 -9.21 15.55
CA HIS A 260 2.76 -8.67 15.15
C HIS A 260 2.56 -8.65 13.64
N LYS A 261 3.61 -8.95 12.86
CA LYS A 261 3.62 -9.09 11.40
C LYS A 261 4.57 -10.21 11.03
N ASP A 262 4.20 -11.43 11.35
CA ASP A 262 4.99 -12.65 11.16
C ASP A 262 5.32 -12.93 9.69
N PHE A 263 4.48 -12.43 8.79
CA PHE A 263 4.68 -12.44 7.34
C PHE A 263 5.80 -11.50 6.84
N THR A 264 6.52 -10.80 7.74
CA THR A 264 7.62 -9.90 7.37
C THR A 264 8.82 -10.72 6.87
N ALA A 265 9.24 -10.48 5.63
CA ALA A 265 10.45 -11.06 5.06
C ALA A 265 11.67 -10.15 5.27
N CYS A 266 12.86 -10.76 5.29
CA CYS A 266 14.13 -10.06 5.23
C CYS A 266 14.66 -10.07 3.78
N ILE A 267 14.73 -8.91 3.17
CA ILE A 267 15.13 -8.76 1.77
C ILE A 267 16.45 -8.03 1.69
N ALA A 268 17.47 -8.70 1.16
CA ALA A 268 18.80 -8.11 0.93
C ALA A 268 18.77 -7.24 -0.32
N LYS A 269 19.18 -5.97 -0.18
CA LYS A 269 19.24 -4.99 -1.29
C LYS A 269 20.66 -4.67 -1.77
N GLY A 270 21.69 -5.16 -1.09
CA GLY A 270 23.08 -4.90 -1.44
C GLY A 270 23.52 -3.42 -1.38
N LYS A 271 22.71 -2.55 -0.77
CA LYS A 271 23.05 -1.13 -0.60
C LYS A 271 23.98 -0.94 0.59
N ALA A 272 25.00 -0.10 0.44
CA ALA A 272 26.01 0.16 1.49
C ALA A 272 25.36 0.66 2.81
N HIS A 273 24.37 1.54 2.74
CA HIS A 273 23.73 2.11 3.92
C HIS A 273 22.62 1.24 4.52
N LYS A 274 22.00 0.36 3.73
CA LYS A 274 20.86 -0.45 4.17
C LYS A 274 20.90 -1.80 3.47
N GLN A 275 21.64 -2.72 4.09
CA GLN A 275 21.81 -4.07 3.54
C GLN A 275 20.53 -4.87 3.50
N TYR A 276 19.65 -4.69 4.49
CA TYR A 276 18.41 -5.45 4.67
C TYR A 276 17.20 -4.53 4.82
N GLU A 277 16.13 -4.88 4.13
CA GLU A 277 14.80 -4.28 4.29
C GLU A 277 13.85 -5.36 4.85
N PHE A 278 13.08 -4.99 5.89
CA PHE A 278 12.15 -5.89 6.55
C PHE A 278 10.72 -5.56 6.16
N GLY A 279 10.16 -6.35 5.27
CA GLY A 279 8.84 -6.09 4.70
C GLY A 279 8.44 -7.12 3.65
N ASN A 280 7.63 -6.69 2.69
CA ASN A 280 7.15 -7.53 1.62
C ASN A 280 7.65 -7.04 0.26
N LYS A 281 7.98 -7.98 -0.62
CA LYS A 281 8.30 -7.68 -2.01
C LYS A 281 7.04 -7.25 -2.75
N ILE A 282 7.10 -6.11 -3.42
CA ILE A 282 6.02 -5.60 -4.26
C ILE A 282 6.49 -5.63 -5.71
N GLY A 283 5.74 -6.30 -6.56
CA GLY A 283 5.89 -6.22 -8.01
C GLY A 283 4.83 -5.31 -8.61
N LEU A 284 5.16 -4.59 -9.68
CA LEU A 284 4.20 -3.75 -10.39
C LEU A 284 4.43 -3.76 -11.89
N VAL A 285 3.35 -3.51 -12.62
CA VAL A 285 3.33 -3.33 -14.07
C VAL A 285 2.76 -1.96 -14.38
N THR A 286 3.45 -1.19 -15.22
CA THR A 286 2.98 0.11 -15.71
C THR A 286 2.90 0.10 -17.23
N THR A 287 2.05 0.93 -17.79
CA THR A 287 2.05 1.21 -19.23
C THR A 287 3.39 1.86 -19.63
N TYR A 288 3.83 1.63 -20.86
CA TYR A 288 5.12 2.08 -21.38
C TYR A 288 5.21 3.61 -21.54
N LYS A 289 4.17 4.24 -22.11
CA LYS A 289 4.12 5.68 -22.40
C LYS A 289 3.54 6.45 -21.22
N SER A 290 2.35 6.03 -20.81
CA SER A 290 1.53 6.79 -19.85
C SER A 290 1.90 6.52 -18.39
N LEU A 291 2.68 5.47 -18.08
CA LEU A 291 3.07 5.09 -16.72
C LEU A 291 1.87 4.93 -15.76
N ILE A 292 0.75 4.41 -16.28
CA ILE A 292 -0.40 4.01 -15.48
C ILE A 292 -0.09 2.67 -14.86
N ILE A 293 -0.30 2.51 -13.56
CA ILE A 293 -0.09 1.24 -12.88
C ILE A 293 -1.30 0.35 -13.18
N THR A 294 -1.08 -0.72 -13.93
CA THR A 294 -2.13 -1.65 -14.38
C THR A 294 -2.21 -2.92 -13.54
N SER A 295 -1.14 -3.25 -12.82
CA SER A 295 -1.08 -4.35 -11.87
C SER A 295 -0.07 -4.03 -10.77
N ILE A 296 -0.36 -4.46 -9.55
CA ILE A 296 0.53 -4.35 -8.40
C ILE A 296 0.22 -5.46 -7.38
N MET A 297 1.24 -6.20 -6.96
CA MET A 297 1.09 -7.31 -6.03
C MET A 297 2.15 -7.33 -4.94
N ALA A 298 1.73 -7.68 -3.73
CA ALA A 298 2.60 -8.03 -2.63
C ALA A 298 2.86 -9.55 -2.67
N PHE A 299 4.12 -9.94 -2.54
CA PHE A 299 4.52 -11.34 -2.55
C PHE A 299 4.94 -11.78 -1.16
N GLU A 300 4.61 -13.02 -0.83
CA GLU A 300 5.13 -13.65 0.38
C GLU A 300 6.63 -13.96 0.22
N GLY A 301 7.38 -13.77 1.30
CA GLY A 301 8.80 -14.00 1.31
C GLY A 301 9.57 -13.08 0.34
N ASN A 302 10.55 -13.66 -0.35
CA ASN A 302 11.36 -12.96 -1.35
C ASN A 302 11.51 -13.83 -2.63
N PRO A 303 10.43 -14.03 -3.41
CA PRO A 303 10.53 -14.81 -4.64
C PRO A 303 11.49 -14.14 -5.63
N HIS A 304 12.11 -14.94 -6.51
CA HIS A 304 12.92 -14.40 -7.59
C HIS A 304 12.06 -13.54 -8.52
N ASP A 305 12.62 -12.45 -9.06
CA ASP A 305 11.87 -11.47 -9.85
C ASP A 305 11.17 -12.08 -11.08
N SER A 306 11.77 -13.07 -11.71
CA SER A 306 11.15 -13.80 -12.84
C SER A 306 9.82 -14.50 -12.48
N LYS A 307 9.63 -14.87 -11.20
CA LYS A 307 8.39 -15.51 -10.73
C LYS A 307 7.28 -14.50 -10.40
N THR A 308 7.58 -13.21 -10.40
CA THR A 308 6.59 -12.16 -10.09
C THR A 308 5.79 -11.75 -11.32
N ILE A 309 6.28 -11.99 -12.53
CA ILE A 309 5.70 -11.48 -13.77
C ILE A 309 4.36 -12.15 -14.10
N GLU A 310 4.28 -13.47 -14.00
CA GLU A 310 3.09 -14.24 -14.33
C GLU A 310 1.87 -13.88 -13.46
N PRO A 311 1.97 -13.84 -12.12
CA PRO A 311 0.87 -13.38 -11.27
C PRO A 311 0.42 -11.94 -11.59
N LEU A 312 1.36 -11.04 -11.87
CA LEU A 312 1.05 -9.66 -12.24
C LEU A 312 0.28 -9.55 -13.55
N LEU A 313 0.63 -10.35 -14.56
CA LEU A 313 -0.11 -10.41 -15.83
C LEU A 313 -1.48 -11.03 -15.65
N SER A 314 -1.61 -12.05 -14.81
CA SER A 314 -2.89 -12.69 -14.47
C SER A 314 -3.82 -11.68 -13.78
N GLN A 315 -3.32 -10.91 -12.83
CA GLN A 315 -4.07 -9.84 -12.17
C GLN A 315 -4.51 -8.76 -13.17
N MET A 316 -3.61 -8.32 -14.04
CA MET A 316 -3.94 -7.35 -15.08
C MET A 316 -5.08 -7.86 -15.99
N LYS A 317 -5.02 -9.12 -16.41
CA LYS A 317 -6.06 -9.76 -17.21
C LYS A 317 -7.40 -9.82 -16.46
N SER A 318 -7.37 -10.18 -15.18
CA SER A 318 -8.58 -10.22 -14.33
C SER A 318 -9.20 -8.84 -14.17
N ASN A 319 -8.41 -7.82 -13.85
CA ASN A 319 -8.90 -6.50 -13.48
C ASN A 319 -9.40 -5.65 -14.64
N ILE A 320 -8.74 -5.72 -15.81
CA ILE A 320 -9.04 -4.84 -16.95
C ILE A 320 -9.29 -5.58 -18.27
N ASN A 321 -9.38 -6.90 -18.21
CA ASN A 321 -9.56 -7.78 -19.37
C ASN A 321 -8.60 -7.43 -20.52
N TYR A 322 -7.30 -7.31 -20.18
CA TYR A 322 -6.25 -6.97 -21.13
C TYR A 322 -4.93 -7.67 -20.80
N THR A 323 -4.23 -8.14 -21.86
CA THR A 323 -2.90 -8.74 -21.75
C THR A 323 -1.98 -8.02 -22.74
N PRO A 324 -0.83 -7.47 -22.27
CA PRO A 324 0.09 -6.77 -23.16
C PRO A 324 0.83 -7.75 -24.09
N GLN A 325 1.28 -7.27 -25.23
CA GLN A 325 2.08 -8.06 -26.17
C GLN A 325 3.52 -8.23 -25.63
N GLU A 326 4.03 -7.26 -24.90
CA GLU A 326 5.38 -7.26 -24.39
C GLU A 326 5.49 -6.62 -23.01
N VAL A 327 6.26 -7.26 -22.12
CA VAL A 327 6.71 -6.69 -20.83
C VAL A 327 8.22 -6.46 -20.91
N VAL A 328 8.65 -5.23 -20.61
CA VAL A 328 10.06 -4.88 -20.49
C VAL A 328 10.44 -4.93 -19.02
N TYR A 329 11.38 -5.78 -18.68
CA TYR A 329 11.85 -6.02 -17.33
C TYR A 329 13.36 -5.77 -17.21
N ASP A 330 13.88 -5.70 -16.00
CA ASP A 330 15.33 -5.66 -15.79
C ASP A 330 15.98 -7.05 -15.92
N ARG A 331 17.28 -7.14 -15.62
CA ARG A 331 18.01 -8.42 -15.67
C ARG A 331 17.54 -9.42 -14.62
N GLY A 332 16.93 -8.96 -13.53
CA GLY A 332 16.33 -9.81 -12.51
C GLY A 332 15.17 -10.67 -13.03
N GLY A 333 14.48 -10.19 -14.07
CA GLY A 333 13.43 -10.92 -14.76
C GLY A 333 13.89 -12.01 -15.72
N LYS A 334 15.21 -12.30 -15.82
CA LYS A 334 15.74 -13.39 -16.65
C LYS A 334 15.18 -14.74 -16.23
N GLY A 335 14.74 -15.51 -17.20
CA GLY A 335 14.18 -16.86 -17.02
C GLY A 335 13.22 -17.18 -18.15
N GLN A 336 11.98 -16.80 -18.01
CA GLN A 336 10.97 -17.02 -19.04
C GLN A 336 11.08 -15.95 -20.14
N LYS A 337 11.06 -16.38 -21.40
CA LYS A 337 11.04 -15.48 -22.57
C LYS A 337 9.63 -15.08 -22.98
N GLN A 338 8.65 -15.87 -22.60
CA GLN A 338 7.24 -15.70 -22.94
C GLN A 338 6.36 -16.26 -21.83
N ILE A 339 5.26 -15.61 -21.54
CA ILE A 339 4.20 -16.04 -20.62
C ILE A 339 2.89 -15.88 -21.38
N GLY A 340 2.22 -17.01 -21.69
CA GLY A 340 1.06 -16.99 -22.57
C GLY A 340 1.39 -16.33 -23.92
N THR A 341 0.66 -15.28 -24.27
CA THR A 341 0.88 -14.47 -25.48
C THR A 341 1.85 -13.33 -25.30
N THR A 342 2.30 -13.05 -24.07
CA THR A 342 3.15 -11.91 -23.72
C THR A 342 4.62 -12.26 -23.82
N LYS A 343 5.38 -11.50 -24.60
CA LYS A 343 6.84 -11.60 -24.69
C LYS A 343 7.49 -10.90 -23.49
N ILE A 344 8.48 -11.54 -22.87
CA ILE A 344 9.31 -10.95 -21.80
C ILE A 344 10.65 -10.47 -22.39
N SER A 345 10.91 -9.19 -22.31
CA SER A 345 12.14 -8.56 -22.82
C SER A 345 13.00 -8.09 -21.67
N THR A 346 14.16 -8.71 -21.53
CA THR A 346 15.21 -8.34 -20.57
C THR A 346 16.46 -7.89 -21.29
N PRO A 347 17.28 -6.96 -20.75
CA PRO A 347 18.49 -6.50 -21.40
C PRO A 347 19.56 -7.60 -21.46
N ASP A 348 20.20 -7.74 -22.61
CA ASP A 348 21.37 -8.59 -22.77
C ASP A 348 22.58 -7.98 -22.04
N TYR A 349 23.55 -8.83 -21.63
CA TYR A 349 24.81 -8.36 -21.02
C TYR A 349 25.67 -7.56 -22.00
N LYS A 350 25.69 -8.01 -23.25
CA LYS A 350 26.35 -7.34 -24.37
C LYS A 350 25.41 -7.33 -25.57
N PRO A 351 25.52 -6.31 -26.46
CA PRO A 351 24.77 -6.33 -27.71
C PRO A 351 25.07 -7.61 -28.48
N LEU A 352 24.05 -8.25 -29.02
CA LEU A 352 24.26 -9.46 -29.83
C LEU A 352 24.98 -9.10 -31.13
N LYS A 353 26.00 -9.88 -31.50
CA LYS A 353 26.77 -9.65 -32.75
C LYS A 353 25.89 -9.66 -33.99
N ARG A 354 24.79 -10.46 -33.98
CA ARG A 354 23.82 -10.60 -35.09
C ARG A 354 22.85 -9.42 -35.22
N ASP A 355 22.77 -8.53 -34.21
CA ASP A 355 21.83 -7.40 -34.23
C ASP A 355 22.39 -6.31 -35.17
N THR A 356 21.52 -5.79 -36.04
CA THR A 356 21.84 -4.58 -36.84
C THR A 356 21.95 -3.35 -35.93
N GLU A 357 22.59 -2.30 -36.38
CA GLU A 357 22.72 -1.05 -35.60
C GLU A 357 21.34 -0.44 -35.27
N TYR A 358 20.35 -0.55 -36.17
CA TYR A 358 18.99 -0.14 -35.92
C TYR A 358 18.37 -0.95 -34.75
N GLN A 359 18.52 -2.27 -34.74
CA GLN A 359 18.03 -3.14 -33.68
C GLN A 359 18.71 -2.83 -32.34
N LYS A 360 20.02 -2.59 -32.33
CA LYS A 360 20.75 -2.19 -31.12
C LYS A 360 20.24 -0.86 -30.56
N ARG A 361 20.01 0.14 -31.43
CA ARG A 361 19.46 1.45 -31.03
C ARG A 361 18.03 1.31 -30.49
N SER A 362 17.16 0.53 -31.14
CA SER A 362 15.79 0.26 -30.70
C SER A 362 15.76 -0.43 -29.33
N LYS A 363 16.55 -1.49 -29.14
CA LYS A 363 16.70 -2.16 -27.83
C LYS A 363 17.19 -1.19 -26.75
N ARG A 364 18.21 -0.38 -27.05
CA ARG A 364 18.76 0.62 -26.12
C ARG A 364 17.70 1.65 -25.71
N LYS A 365 16.91 2.18 -26.65
CA LYS A 365 15.80 3.11 -26.40
C LYS A 365 14.74 2.47 -25.49
N LYS A 366 14.35 1.21 -25.77
CA LYS A 366 13.38 0.45 -24.98
C LYS A 366 13.83 0.25 -23.53
N PHE A 367 15.06 -0.22 -23.31
CA PHE A 367 15.60 -0.44 -21.97
C PHE A 367 15.91 0.85 -21.21
N ARG A 368 16.26 1.94 -21.91
CA ARG A 368 16.35 3.27 -21.29
C ARG A 368 15.00 3.72 -20.77
N ARG A 369 13.91 3.47 -21.53
CA ARG A 369 12.54 3.80 -21.09
C ARG A 369 12.12 3.03 -19.85
N ARG A 370 12.61 1.80 -19.64
CA ARG A 370 12.34 1.04 -18.42
C ARG A 370 12.71 1.82 -17.15
N ALA A 371 13.79 2.58 -17.19
CA ALA A 371 14.19 3.38 -16.03
C ALA A 371 13.10 4.37 -15.56
N ALA A 372 12.11 4.69 -16.39
CA ALA A 372 10.98 5.53 -16.00
C ALA A 372 10.07 4.91 -14.91
N ILE A 373 10.17 3.60 -14.66
CA ILE A 373 9.43 2.96 -13.55
C ILE A 373 10.06 3.29 -12.18
N GLU A 374 11.36 3.58 -12.13
CA GLU A 374 12.07 3.88 -10.88
C GLU A 374 11.52 5.16 -10.19
N PRO A 375 11.33 6.30 -10.89
CA PRO A 375 10.62 7.45 -10.33
C PRO A 375 9.20 7.12 -9.89
N VAL A 376 8.45 6.28 -10.63
CA VAL A 376 7.10 5.85 -10.20
C VAL A 376 7.18 5.16 -8.85
N ILE A 377 8.11 4.22 -8.67
CA ILE A 377 8.35 3.55 -7.39
C ILE A 377 8.76 4.55 -6.30
N GLY A 378 9.60 5.51 -6.63
CA GLY A 378 10.00 6.58 -5.73
C GLY A 378 8.78 7.36 -5.22
N HIS A 379 7.94 7.85 -6.12
CA HIS A 379 6.71 8.56 -5.78
C HIS A 379 5.71 7.69 -5.01
N LEU A 380 5.54 6.41 -5.37
CA LEU A 380 4.69 5.51 -4.59
C LEU A 380 5.13 5.44 -3.12
N LYS A 381 6.44 5.44 -2.88
CA LYS A 381 7.01 5.41 -1.53
C LYS A 381 6.84 6.72 -0.79
N THR A 382 7.17 7.86 -1.41
CA THR A 382 7.19 9.17 -0.75
C THR A 382 5.81 9.82 -0.69
N ASP A 383 5.06 9.80 -1.80
CA ASP A 383 3.86 10.61 -1.97
C ASP A 383 2.56 9.81 -1.76
N PHE A 384 2.62 8.47 -1.84
CA PHE A 384 1.45 7.60 -1.75
C PHE A 384 1.54 6.57 -0.60
N ARG A 385 2.38 6.82 0.41
CA ARG A 385 2.51 6.03 1.65
C ARG A 385 2.88 4.55 1.45
N MET A 386 3.59 4.20 0.36
CA MET A 386 4.02 2.83 0.14
C MET A 386 5.40 2.53 0.78
N ALA A 387 6.13 3.53 1.29
CA ALA A 387 7.43 3.31 1.92
C ALA A 387 7.33 2.36 3.11
N GLN A 388 6.31 2.56 3.95
CA GLN A 388 6.10 1.79 5.15
C GLN A 388 4.63 1.37 5.29
N ASN A 389 4.41 0.09 5.60
CA ASN A 389 3.09 -0.48 5.82
C ASN A 389 2.68 -0.34 7.29
N TYR A 390 1.79 0.63 7.57
CA TYR A 390 1.21 0.86 8.90
C TYR A 390 -0.06 0.04 9.15
N LEU A 391 -0.66 -0.54 8.11
CA LEU A 391 -1.89 -1.32 8.23
C LEU A 391 -1.63 -2.63 8.98
N SER A 392 -2.63 -3.15 9.67
CA SER A 392 -2.59 -4.42 10.39
C SER A 392 -3.20 -5.56 9.59
N GLY A 393 -2.86 -6.80 9.97
CA GLY A 393 -3.36 -8.02 9.33
C GLY A 393 -2.48 -8.54 8.18
N PRO A 394 -2.64 -9.83 7.80
CA PRO A 394 -1.82 -10.49 6.79
C PRO A 394 -1.98 -9.87 5.39
N ASP A 395 -3.18 -9.42 5.03
CA ASP A 395 -3.47 -8.81 3.73
C ASP A 395 -2.98 -7.36 3.62
N SER A 396 -2.48 -6.78 4.73
CA SER A 396 -2.11 -5.37 4.79
C SER A 396 -1.05 -4.95 3.77
N PRO A 397 -0.05 -5.76 3.38
CA PRO A 397 0.90 -5.37 2.34
C PRO A 397 0.23 -5.19 0.98
N GLN A 398 -0.69 -6.09 0.63
CA GLN A 398 -1.44 -6.02 -0.63
C GLN A 398 -2.41 -4.84 -0.64
N ILE A 399 -3.18 -4.65 0.43
CA ILE A 399 -4.09 -3.51 0.59
C ILE A 399 -3.31 -2.18 0.49
N ASN A 400 -2.14 -2.09 1.14
CA ASN A 400 -1.31 -0.89 1.07
C ASN A 400 -0.82 -0.61 -0.36
N ALA A 401 -0.42 -1.65 -1.09
CA ALA A 401 0.04 -1.54 -2.47
C ALA A 401 -1.09 -1.09 -3.42
N PHE A 402 -2.27 -1.69 -3.33
CA PHE A 402 -3.44 -1.29 -4.13
C PHE A 402 -3.82 0.17 -3.90
N LEU A 403 -3.93 0.58 -2.64
CA LEU A 403 -4.29 1.96 -2.32
C LEU A 403 -3.23 2.96 -2.81
N ALA A 404 -1.94 2.63 -2.74
CA ALA A 404 -0.88 3.50 -3.25
C ALA A 404 -0.96 3.65 -4.77
N ALA A 405 -1.18 2.55 -5.49
CA ALA A 405 -1.36 2.55 -6.94
C ALA A 405 -2.64 3.29 -7.37
N THR A 406 -3.73 3.15 -6.61
CA THR A 406 -4.97 3.93 -6.80
C THR A 406 -4.68 5.43 -6.71
N GLY A 407 -3.99 5.88 -5.66
CA GLY A 407 -3.62 7.29 -5.50
C GLY A 407 -2.79 7.82 -6.67
N TRP A 408 -1.80 7.04 -7.14
CA TRP A 408 -1.00 7.37 -8.32
C TRP A 408 -1.87 7.54 -9.57
N ASN A 409 -2.71 6.55 -9.87
CA ASN A 409 -3.56 6.55 -11.05
C ASN A 409 -4.56 7.73 -11.02
N LEU A 410 -5.24 7.96 -9.90
CA LEU A 410 -6.19 9.07 -9.76
C LEU A 410 -5.50 10.43 -9.87
N LYS A 411 -4.30 10.61 -9.29
CA LYS A 411 -3.55 11.86 -9.42
C LYS A 411 -3.12 12.15 -10.87
N LYS A 412 -2.92 11.10 -11.68
CA LYS A 412 -2.70 11.28 -13.12
C LYS A 412 -3.96 11.76 -13.83
N ILE A 413 -5.13 11.23 -13.48
CA ILE A 413 -6.42 11.70 -14.03
C ILE A 413 -6.65 13.16 -13.65
N MET A 414 -6.45 13.53 -12.39
CA MET A 414 -6.59 14.93 -11.93
C MET A 414 -5.73 15.87 -12.76
N ARG A 415 -4.45 15.53 -12.99
CA ARG A 415 -3.55 16.35 -13.83
C ARG A 415 -4.05 16.46 -15.27
N GLN A 416 -4.60 15.38 -15.82
CA GLN A 416 -5.18 15.39 -17.16
C GLN A 416 -6.41 16.31 -17.21
N LEU A 417 -7.35 16.17 -16.27
CA LEU A 417 -8.56 17.00 -16.19
C LEU A 417 -8.20 18.50 -16.05
N LYS A 418 -7.23 18.81 -15.19
CA LYS A 418 -6.72 20.18 -15.05
C LYS A 418 -6.16 20.74 -16.36
N SER A 419 -5.39 19.92 -17.09
CA SER A 419 -4.83 20.31 -18.40
C SER A 419 -5.92 20.52 -19.43
N GLU A 420 -6.96 19.69 -19.45
CA GLU A 420 -8.11 19.82 -20.36
C GLU A 420 -8.85 21.14 -20.13
N VAL A 421 -9.12 21.51 -18.87
CA VAL A 421 -9.74 22.80 -18.53
C VAL A 421 -8.86 23.98 -18.96
N GLN A 422 -7.55 23.91 -18.71
CA GLN A 422 -6.64 24.98 -19.14
C GLN A 422 -6.63 25.18 -20.66
N LEU A 423 -6.59 24.07 -21.41
CA LEU A 423 -6.64 24.11 -22.86
C LEU A 423 -7.97 24.70 -23.39
N SER A 424 -9.10 24.31 -22.80
CA SER A 424 -10.41 24.86 -23.14
C SER A 424 -10.49 26.37 -22.89
N LEU A 425 -9.95 26.84 -21.77
CA LEU A 425 -9.89 28.27 -21.46
C LEU A 425 -9.03 29.05 -22.46
N ILE A 426 -7.86 28.48 -22.84
CA ILE A 426 -7.00 29.11 -23.86
C ILE A 426 -7.72 29.20 -25.20
N GLN A 427 -8.39 28.13 -25.64
CA GLN A 427 -9.18 28.13 -26.91
C GLN A 427 -10.30 29.16 -26.87
N ILE A 428 -11.04 29.28 -25.76
CA ILE A 428 -12.08 30.31 -25.60
C ILE A 428 -11.46 31.70 -25.69
N PHE A 429 -10.33 31.93 -25.05
CA PHE A 429 -9.63 33.19 -25.07
C PHE A 429 -9.13 33.56 -26.49
N GLU A 430 -8.58 32.61 -27.22
CA GLU A 430 -8.17 32.78 -28.62
C GLU A 430 -9.37 33.12 -29.53
N ILE A 431 -10.52 32.49 -29.34
CA ILE A 431 -11.76 32.79 -30.06
C ILE A 431 -12.20 34.22 -29.76
N ILE A 432 -12.20 34.63 -28.48
CA ILE A 432 -12.55 36.00 -28.06
C ILE A 432 -11.61 37.01 -28.68
N LEU A 433 -10.29 36.77 -28.64
CA LEU A 433 -9.31 37.66 -29.26
C LEU A 433 -9.51 37.80 -30.76
N THR A 434 -9.73 36.71 -31.47
CA THR A 434 -9.94 36.71 -32.91
C THR A 434 -11.21 37.47 -33.30
N TYR A 435 -12.30 37.33 -32.52
CA TYR A 435 -13.58 37.96 -32.79
C TYR A 435 -13.61 39.45 -32.41
N PHE A 436 -13.07 39.82 -31.24
CA PHE A 436 -13.13 41.20 -30.74
C PHE A 436 -11.92 42.07 -31.12
N PHE A 437 -10.77 41.43 -31.43
CA PHE A 437 -9.51 42.13 -31.72
C PHE A 437 -8.84 41.59 -33.00
N PRO A 438 -9.49 41.63 -34.17
CA PRO A 438 -8.97 40.99 -35.39
C PRO A 438 -7.62 41.52 -35.88
N LYS A 439 -7.12 42.66 -35.36
CA LYS A 439 -5.81 43.24 -35.69
C LYS A 439 -4.67 42.83 -34.77
N MET A 440 -4.94 42.02 -33.75
CA MET A 440 -3.93 41.52 -32.78
C MET A 440 -3.48 40.07 -32.99
N THR A 441 -3.86 39.44 -34.12
CA THR A 441 -3.27 38.16 -34.48
C THR A 441 -1.81 38.36 -34.80
N LEU A 442 -0.96 37.87 -33.92
CA LEU A 442 0.49 37.89 -34.01
C LEU A 442 0.96 37.29 -35.35
N SER A 443 1.73 38.09 -36.09
CA SER A 443 2.58 37.67 -37.19
C SER A 443 3.68 36.72 -36.72
#